data_fdc86a4b54a480da97c4890878577f25
#
_entry.id   fdc86a4b54a480da97c4890878577f25
#
_cell.length_a   1.000
_cell.length_b   1.000
_cell.length_c   1.000
_cell.angle_alpha   90.00
_cell.angle_beta   90.00
_cell.angle_gamma   90.00
#
_symmetry.space_group_name_H-M   'P 1'
#
loop_
_entity.id
_entity.type
_entity.pdbx_description
1 polymer ?
#
loop_
_entity_poly.entity_id
_entity_poly.type
_entity_poly.pdbx_seq_one_letter_code
_entity_poly.pdbx_strand_id
1 'polypeptide(L)'
;MGIKIAIVGASGAVGGEFMRLIEQRNFPAAEIRLFGSSRSAGKEYKVAGQLCKVEELQGNDAFRNVDIAFVSAGGDTSRKYAEVITRHGALMIDNSSAFRMAEDVPLVVPEVNPTDALVTPRNIIANPNCSTIQMVVALHALNKITPLRQVHVATYQAASGAGNLAMEELRRQVRDEAENRPLEVNKFAHQLLYNVIPHIDVFADDDYTKEELKMHHETQKILHSSIAVSATCVRVPVLRAHSEAIWVEGERAITPEEARRAFEAQEGIVVVDDPKQLRYPMPLLAADQDPVYVGRIRQDIAHPGGITFWCVADQIRKGAALNAVQIAEWLIAHGRFAK
;
A
#
# COMPACT_ATOMS: atom_id res chain seq x y z
N MET A 1 -4.99 -27.85 -9.78
CA MET A 1 -3.95 -27.26 -10.65
C MET A 1 -3.48 -25.96 -9.99
N GLY A 2 -2.18 -25.63 -10.00
CA GLY A 2 -1.70 -24.39 -9.41
C GLY A 2 -1.91 -23.18 -10.34
N ILE A 3 -1.90 -21.99 -9.77
CA ILE A 3 -2.11 -20.70 -10.43
C ILE A 3 -0.85 -20.29 -11.21
N LYS A 4 -1.00 -19.80 -12.42
CA LYS A 4 0.10 -19.21 -13.19
C LYS A 4 0.11 -17.71 -13.00
N ILE A 5 1.21 -17.19 -12.48
CA ILE A 5 1.34 -15.78 -12.15
C ILE A 5 2.40 -15.06 -12.98
N ALA A 6 2.19 -13.76 -13.16
CA ALA A 6 3.19 -12.84 -13.69
C ALA A 6 3.44 -11.71 -12.68
N ILE A 7 4.70 -11.26 -12.57
CA ILE A 7 5.08 -10.07 -11.79
C ILE A 7 5.68 -9.06 -12.75
N VAL A 8 4.99 -7.93 -12.94
CA VAL A 8 5.42 -6.82 -13.79
C VAL A 8 6.05 -5.74 -12.93
N GLY A 9 7.29 -5.36 -13.25
CA GLY A 9 8.12 -4.49 -12.42
C GLY A 9 8.95 -5.27 -11.38
N ALA A 10 9.33 -6.51 -11.71
CA ALA A 10 9.99 -7.47 -10.81
C ALA A 10 11.27 -6.94 -10.13
N SER A 11 12.02 -6.04 -10.77
CA SER A 11 13.26 -5.46 -10.22
C SER A 11 13.05 -4.27 -9.28
N GLY A 12 11.81 -3.80 -9.11
CA GLY A 12 11.45 -2.71 -8.19
C GLY A 12 11.34 -3.18 -6.73
N ALA A 13 11.21 -2.23 -5.80
CA ALA A 13 11.04 -2.53 -4.37
C ALA A 13 9.82 -3.43 -4.12
N VAL A 14 8.67 -3.08 -4.69
CA VAL A 14 7.41 -3.85 -4.56
C VAL A 14 7.50 -5.18 -5.32
N GLY A 15 8.14 -5.20 -6.51
CA GLY A 15 8.37 -6.44 -7.27
C GLY A 15 9.20 -7.46 -6.48
N GLY A 16 10.25 -7.01 -5.81
CA GLY A 16 11.05 -7.84 -4.91
C GLY A 16 10.24 -8.36 -3.72
N GLU A 17 9.35 -7.53 -3.17
CA GLU A 17 8.48 -7.94 -2.07
C GLU A 17 7.40 -8.94 -2.52
N PHE A 18 6.85 -8.83 -3.74
CA PHE A 18 5.98 -9.88 -4.30
C PHE A 18 6.68 -11.24 -4.31
N MET A 19 7.92 -11.30 -4.80
CA MET A 19 8.67 -12.56 -4.85
C MET A 19 8.87 -13.16 -3.45
N ARG A 20 9.20 -12.32 -2.45
CA ARG A 20 9.33 -12.76 -1.04
C ARG A 20 8.00 -13.27 -0.47
N LEU A 21 6.90 -12.57 -0.71
CA LEU A 21 5.58 -12.92 -0.20
C LEU A 21 5.04 -14.20 -0.84
N ILE A 22 5.23 -14.40 -2.14
CA ILE A 22 4.88 -15.65 -2.83
C ILE A 22 5.52 -16.86 -2.14
N GLU A 23 6.79 -16.74 -1.73
CA GLU A 23 7.52 -17.80 -1.02
C GLU A 23 7.05 -17.91 0.44
N GLN A 24 7.04 -16.81 1.20
CA GLN A 24 6.71 -16.80 2.63
C GLN A 24 5.28 -17.27 2.93
N ARG A 25 4.33 -16.96 2.04
CA ARG A 25 2.92 -17.31 2.19
C ARG A 25 2.55 -18.64 1.53
N ASN A 26 3.52 -19.35 0.95
CA ASN A 26 3.27 -20.56 0.19
C ASN A 26 2.15 -20.37 -0.85
N PHE A 27 2.20 -19.22 -1.55
CA PHE A 27 1.20 -18.90 -2.58
C PHE A 27 1.17 -20.03 -3.63
N PRO A 28 -0.02 -20.51 -4.08
CA PRO A 28 -0.15 -21.71 -4.92
C PRO A 28 0.26 -21.44 -6.38
N ALA A 29 1.45 -20.87 -6.59
CA ALA A 29 2.00 -20.54 -7.89
C ALA A 29 2.61 -21.79 -8.55
N ALA A 30 1.98 -22.29 -9.63
CA ALA A 30 2.52 -23.39 -10.44
C ALA A 30 3.60 -22.91 -11.41
N GLU A 31 3.46 -21.69 -11.92
CA GLU A 31 4.39 -21.06 -12.85
C GLU A 31 4.53 -19.58 -12.49
N ILE A 32 5.77 -19.07 -12.48
CA ILE A 32 6.06 -17.67 -12.16
C ILE A 32 6.84 -17.06 -13.31
N ARG A 33 6.29 -15.98 -13.89
CA ARG A 33 6.94 -15.20 -14.92
C ARG A 33 7.25 -13.79 -14.43
N LEU A 34 8.44 -13.30 -14.73
CA LEU A 34 8.90 -11.99 -14.29
C LEU A 34 9.06 -11.07 -15.50
N PHE A 35 8.49 -9.86 -15.40
CA PHE A 35 8.58 -8.85 -16.44
C PHE A 35 9.18 -7.55 -15.92
N GLY A 36 9.94 -6.88 -16.77
CA GLY A 36 10.56 -5.60 -16.47
C GLY A 36 10.89 -4.78 -17.72
N SER A 37 11.60 -3.68 -17.54
CA SER A 37 12.13 -2.90 -18.67
C SER A 37 13.33 -3.59 -19.31
N SER A 38 13.74 -3.11 -20.49
CA SER A 38 14.98 -3.57 -21.17
C SER A 38 16.22 -3.55 -20.26
N ARG A 39 16.31 -2.58 -19.32
CA ARG A 39 17.42 -2.49 -18.35
C ARG A 39 17.47 -3.63 -17.34
N SER A 40 16.36 -4.29 -17.10
CA SER A 40 16.25 -5.39 -16.13
C SER A 40 16.07 -6.75 -16.80
N ALA A 41 15.79 -6.79 -18.09
CA ALA A 41 15.69 -8.01 -18.87
C ALA A 41 16.98 -8.85 -18.75
N GLY A 42 16.81 -10.16 -18.61
CA GLY A 42 17.92 -11.09 -18.43
C GLY A 42 18.36 -11.30 -16.98
N LYS A 43 17.97 -10.46 -16.00
CA LYS A 43 18.24 -10.74 -14.59
C LYS A 43 17.50 -12.00 -14.14
N GLU A 44 18.12 -12.77 -13.26
CA GLU A 44 17.56 -14.01 -12.74
C GLU A 44 17.26 -13.89 -11.25
N TYR A 45 16.14 -14.46 -10.83
CA TYR A 45 15.70 -14.53 -9.44
C TYR A 45 15.23 -15.95 -9.12
N LYS A 46 15.52 -16.42 -7.91
CA LYS A 46 14.93 -17.65 -7.40
C LYS A 46 13.70 -17.29 -6.57
N VAL A 47 12.54 -17.79 -6.97
CA VAL A 47 11.24 -17.49 -6.33
C VAL A 47 10.50 -18.79 -6.08
N ALA A 48 10.17 -19.10 -4.83
CA ALA A 48 9.48 -20.33 -4.42
C ALA A 48 10.11 -21.60 -5.06
N GLY A 49 11.43 -21.68 -5.08
CA GLY A 49 12.19 -22.79 -5.64
C GLY A 49 12.37 -22.76 -7.17
N GLN A 50 11.68 -21.91 -7.91
CA GLN A 50 11.77 -21.76 -9.35
C GLN A 50 12.86 -20.73 -9.74
N LEU A 51 13.68 -21.02 -10.74
CA LEU A 51 14.59 -20.04 -11.35
C LEU A 51 13.82 -19.27 -12.41
N CYS A 52 13.59 -17.98 -12.19
CA CYS A 52 12.81 -17.11 -13.05
C CYS A 52 13.71 -16.02 -13.66
N LYS A 53 13.69 -15.90 -14.98
CA LYS A 53 14.40 -14.86 -15.71
C LYS A 53 13.47 -13.71 -16.05
N VAL A 54 13.91 -12.47 -15.85
CA VAL A 54 13.13 -11.29 -16.21
C VAL A 54 13.05 -11.15 -17.71
N GLU A 55 11.84 -11.17 -18.25
CA GLU A 55 11.52 -10.89 -19.64
C GLU A 55 11.28 -9.38 -19.84
N GLU A 56 11.60 -8.86 -21.00
CA GLU A 56 11.22 -7.50 -21.34
C GLU A 56 9.71 -7.41 -21.57
N LEU A 57 9.06 -6.43 -20.93
CA LEU A 57 7.63 -6.19 -21.12
C LEU A 57 7.36 -5.62 -22.52
N GLN A 58 6.66 -6.38 -23.34
CA GLN A 58 6.36 -6.05 -24.73
C GLN A 58 4.88 -6.24 -25.05
N GLY A 59 4.40 -5.64 -26.15
CA GLY A 59 3.03 -5.73 -26.65
C GLY A 59 2.70 -7.04 -27.38
N ASN A 60 3.18 -8.18 -26.86
CA ASN A 60 3.03 -9.52 -27.45
C ASN A 60 2.06 -10.40 -26.63
N ASP A 61 1.98 -11.69 -26.95
CA ASP A 61 1.08 -12.66 -26.27
C ASP A 61 1.73 -13.29 -25.01
N ALA A 62 2.68 -12.62 -24.37
CA ALA A 62 3.39 -13.17 -23.22
C ALA A 62 2.48 -13.50 -22.02
N PHE A 63 1.31 -12.88 -21.91
CA PHE A 63 0.32 -13.15 -20.84
C PHE A 63 -0.69 -14.25 -21.19
N ARG A 64 -0.53 -14.92 -22.34
CA ARG A 64 -1.35 -16.10 -22.66
C ARG A 64 -1.11 -17.18 -21.59
N ASN A 65 -2.21 -17.73 -21.06
CA ASN A 65 -2.20 -18.72 -19.97
C ASN A 65 -1.69 -18.19 -18.61
N VAL A 66 -1.55 -16.88 -18.40
CA VAL A 66 -1.39 -16.28 -17.08
C VAL A 66 -2.75 -16.14 -16.44
N ASP A 67 -2.90 -16.58 -15.19
CA ASP A 67 -4.15 -16.44 -14.42
C ASP A 67 -4.17 -15.07 -13.69
N ILE A 68 -3.07 -14.67 -13.06
CA ILE A 68 -2.94 -13.41 -12.30
C ILE A 68 -1.65 -12.67 -12.67
N ALA A 69 -1.74 -11.37 -12.94
CA ALA A 69 -0.61 -10.49 -13.12
C ALA A 69 -0.56 -9.43 -12.00
N PHE A 70 0.45 -9.50 -11.14
CA PHE A 70 0.77 -8.45 -10.16
C PHE A 70 1.59 -7.36 -10.85
N VAL A 71 1.07 -6.13 -10.89
CA VAL A 71 1.68 -5.03 -11.65
C VAL A 71 2.14 -3.91 -10.71
N SER A 72 3.43 -3.59 -10.76
CA SER A 72 4.02 -2.47 -10.01
C SER A 72 5.13 -1.81 -10.84
N ALA A 73 4.73 -1.16 -11.95
CA ALA A 73 5.64 -0.57 -12.93
C ALA A 73 5.33 0.90 -13.26
N GLY A 74 4.49 1.54 -12.44
CA GLY A 74 4.03 2.93 -12.61
C GLY A 74 2.82 3.07 -13.52
N GLY A 75 2.08 4.19 -13.38
CA GLY A 75 0.79 4.40 -14.00
C GLY A 75 0.82 4.38 -15.53
N ASP A 76 1.85 4.96 -16.15
CA ASP A 76 1.97 4.99 -17.61
C ASP A 76 2.18 3.58 -18.19
N THR A 77 3.00 2.76 -17.52
CA THR A 77 3.19 1.36 -17.89
C THR A 77 1.90 0.58 -17.71
N SER A 78 1.19 0.76 -16.60
CA SER A 78 -0.10 0.11 -16.34
C SER A 78 -1.12 0.45 -17.44
N ARG A 79 -1.31 1.72 -17.76
CA ARG A 79 -2.20 2.15 -18.85
C ARG A 79 -1.82 1.55 -20.20
N LYS A 80 -0.53 1.61 -20.54
CA LYS A 80 -0.02 1.12 -21.83
C LYS A 80 -0.21 -0.39 -22.02
N TYR A 81 -0.06 -1.17 -20.95
CA TYR A 81 -0.02 -2.64 -21.06
C TYR A 81 -1.25 -3.35 -20.47
N ALA A 82 -2.23 -2.61 -19.92
CA ALA A 82 -3.42 -3.22 -19.34
C ALA A 82 -4.14 -4.17 -20.30
N GLU A 83 -4.41 -3.73 -21.54
CA GLU A 83 -5.05 -4.57 -22.56
C GLU A 83 -4.18 -5.76 -22.95
N VAL A 84 -2.86 -5.57 -23.06
CA VAL A 84 -1.92 -6.67 -23.37
C VAL A 84 -1.96 -7.74 -22.28
N ILE A 85 -2.08 -7.34 -21.01
CA ILE A 85 -2.15 -8.25 -19.87
C ILE A 85 -3.50 -8.98 -19.84
N THR A 86 -4.60 -8.25 -20.01
CA THR A 86 -5.94 -8.78 -19.75
C THR A 86 -6.62 -9.48 -20.94
N ARG A 87 -6.17 -9.21 -22.18
CA ARG A 87 -6.82 -9.71 -23.41
C ARG A 87 -6.95 -11.23 -23.53
N HIS A 88 -6.13 -11.99 -22.80
CA HIS A 88 -6.18 -13.46 -22.76
C HIS A 88 -6.82 -13.98 -21.47
N GLY A 89 -7.49 -13.12 -20.69
CA GLY A 89 -8.22 -13.48 -19.48
C GLY A 89 -7.43 -13.42 -18.19
N ALA A 90 -6.15 -12.96 -18.21
CA ALA A 90 -5.40 -12.73 -16.98
C ALA A 90 -6.07 -11.64 -16.14
N LEU A 91 -6.16 -11.87 -14.82
CA LEU A 91 -6.55 -10.84 -13.87
C LEU A 91 -5.34 -9.96 -13.56
N MET A 92 -5.42 -8.67 -13.85
CA MET A 92 -4.41 -7.68 -13.48
C MET A 92 -4.73 -7.10 -12.09
N ILE A 93 -3.80 -7.22 -11.13
CA ILE A 93 -3.85 -6.52 -9.83
C ILE A 93 -2.80 -5.42 -9.88
N ASP A 94 -3.25 -4.17 -9.99
CA ASP A 94 -2.41 -3.01 -10.29
C ASP A 94 -2.13 -2.13 -9.06
N ASN A 95 -0.87 -2.01 -8.69
CA ASN A 95 -0.43 -1.13 -7.60
C ASN A 95 -0.30 0.35 -7.99
N SER A 96 -0.41 0.68 -9.27
CA SER A 96 -0.33 2.08 -9.71
C SER A 96 -1.62 2.84 -9.45
N SER A 97 -1.57 4.16 -9.59
CA SER A 97 -2.77 5.01 -9.50
C SER A 97 -3.61 5.04 -10.79
N ALA A 98 -3.22 4.28 -11.84
CA ALA A 98 -3.78 4.41 -13.18
C ALA A 98 -5.30 4.17 -13.26
N PHE A 99 -5.81 3.24 -12.46
CA PHE A 99 -7.19 2.77 -12.54
C PHE A 99 -7.98 2.92 -11.24
N ARG A 100 -7.37 3.43 -10.16
CA ARG A 100 -7.99 3.45 -8.83
C ARG A 100 -9.33 4.15 -8.80
N MET A 101 -9.48 5.25 -9.55
CA MET A 101 -10.72 6.04 -9.57
C MET A 101 -11.62 5.73 -10.78
N ALA A 102 -11.26 4.75 -11.63
CA ALA A 102 -12.14 4.29 -12.71
C ALA A 102 -13.37 3.58 -12.12
N GLU A 103 -14.57 3.91 -12.58
CA GLU A 103 -15.84 3.37 -12.06
C GLU A 103 -15.95 1.86 -12.30
N ASP A 104 -15.41 1.38 -13.43
CA ASP A 104 -15.44 0.00 -13.88
C ASP A 104 -14.24 -0.83 -13.36
N VAL A 105 -13.46 -0.30 -12.39
CA VAL A 105 -12.36 -1.02 -11.75
C VAL A 105 -12.53 -0.96 -10.22
N PRO A 106 -12.67 -2.10 -9.54
CA PRO A 106 -12.76 -2.13 -8.08
C PRO A 106 -11.42 -1.73 -7.44
N LEU A 107 -11.51 -1.02 -6.31
CA LEU A 107 -10.40 -0.59 -5.47
C LEU A 107 -10.49 -1.35 -4.16
N VAL A 108 -9.57 -2.31 -3.90
CA VAL A 108 -9.82 -3.35 -2.90
C VAL A 108 -8.79 -3.38 -1.78
N VAL A 109 -9.29 -3.44 -0.55
CA VAL A 109 -8.56 -3.80 0.66
C VAL A 109 -9.25 -5.01 1.28
N PRO A 110 -8.64 -6.21 1.31
CA PRO A 110 -9.31 -7.46 1.70
C PRO A 110 -9.98 -7.43 3.08
N GLU A 111 -9.44 -6.71 4.04
CA GLU A 111 -10.04 -6.58 5.39
C GLU A 111 -11.23 -5.61 5.44
N VAL A 112 -11.53 -4.91 4.34
CA VAL A 112 -12.54 -3.84 4.30
C VAL A 112 -13.66 -4.16 3.32
N ASN A 113 -13.33 -4.35 2.04
CA ASN A 113 -14.30 -4.53 0.96
C ASN A 113 -13.94 -5.69 0.00
N PRO A 114 -13.65 -6.90 0.50
CA PRO A 114 -13.14 -7.99 -0.34
C PRO A 114 -14.11 -8.40 -1.44
N THR A 115 -15.42 -8.27 -1.23
CA THR A 115 -16.46 -8.65 -2.19
C THR A 115 -16.45 -7.82 -3.47
N ASP A 116 -15.89 -6.60 -3.44
CA ASP A 116 -15.76 -5.77 -4.64
C ASP A 116 -14.85 -6.44 -5.69
N ALA A 117 -13.90 -7.28 -5.24
CA ALA A 117 -13.02 -8.05 -6.12
C ALA A 117 -13.74 -9.07 -7.01
N LEU A 118 -15.00 -9.41 -6.71
CA LEU A 118 -15.79 -10.34 -7.52
C LEU A 118 -16.28 -9.72 -8.83
N VAL A 119 -16.39 -8.39 -8.89
CA VAL A 119 -16.89 -7.64 -10.05
C VAL A 119 -15.74 -6.93 -10.74
N THR A 120 -15.20 -7.51 -11.80
CA THR A 120 -14.04 -6.98 -12.53
C THR A 120 -14.30 -6.90 -14.03
N PRO A 121 -15.11 -5.94 -14.50
CA PRO A 121 -15.52 -5.86 -15.92
C PRO A 121 -14.34 -5.79 -16.88
N ARG A 122 -13.21 -5.23 -16.45
CA ARG A 122 -11.99 -5.09 -17.25
C ARG A 122 -10.92 -6.15 -16.94
N ASN A 123 -11.21 -7.16 -16.12
CA ASN A 123 -10.18 -8.04 -15.54
C ASN A 123 -9.04 -7.24 -14.85
N ILE A 124 -9.36 -6.10 -14.24
CA ILE A 124 -8.42 -5.27 -13.47
C ILE A 124 -8.99 -5.07 -12.08
N ILE A 125 -8.14 -5.20 -11.06
CA ILE A 125 -8.37 -4.75 -9.69
C ILE A 125 -7.29 -3.72 -9.37
N ALA A 126 -7.68 -2.56 -8.88
CA ALA A 126 -6.75 -1.56 -8.40
C ALA A 126 -6.38 -1.82 -6.93
N ASN A 127 -5.09 -1.79 -6.64
CA ASN A 127 -4.55 -1.80 -5.29
C ASN A 127 -4.38 -0.35 -4.82
N PRO A 128 -4.94 0.03 -3.65
CA PRO A 128 -4.97 1.42 -3.24
C PRO A 128 -3.60 2.03 -2.94
N ASN A 129 -3.59 3.33 -2.65
CA ASN A 129 -2.43 4.06 -2.14
C ASN A 129 -1.96 3.49 -0.80
N CYS A 130 -0.65 3.47 -0.57
CA CYS A 130 -0.05 2.83 0.59
C CYS A 130 -0.50 3.43 1.92
N SER A 131 -0.61 4.75 2.02
CA SER A 131 -1.13 5.42 3.21
C SER A 131 -2.64 5.18 3.35
N THR A 132 -3.39 5.21 2.25
CA THR A 132 -4.83 4.89 2.28
C THR A 132 -5.09 3.49 2.82
N ILE A 133 -4.35 2.46 2.41
CA ILE A 133 -4.60 1.07 2.84
C ILE A 133 -4.53 0.96 4.35
N GLN A 134 -3.44 1.41 4.98
CA GLN A 134 -3.30 1.27 6.44
C GLN A 134 -4.34 2.09 7.21
N MET A 135 -4.66 3.28 6.71
CA MET A 135 -5.69 4.14 7.31
C MET A 135 -7.09 3.49 7.23
N VAL A 136 -7.51 3.00 6.06
CA VAL A 136 -8.87 2.47 5.90
C VAL A 136 -9.09 1.16 6.67
N VAL A 137 -8.06 0.34 6.90
CA VAL A 137 -8.16 -0.84 7.78
C VAL A 137 -8.51 -0.41 9.21
N ALA A 138 -7.85 0.64 9.73
CA ALA A 138 -8.16 1.20 11.04
C ALA A 138 -9.53 1.91 11.06
N LEU A 139 -9.83 2.72 10.06
CA LEU A 139 -11.13 3.40 9.97
C LEU A 139 -12.30 2.41 9.86
N HIS A 140 -12.13 1.30 9.15
CA HIS A 140 -13.17 0.27 9.03
C HIS A 140 -13.55 -0.32 10.39
N ALA A 141 -12.58 -0.55 11.27
CA ALA A 141 -12.86 -1.03 12.63
C ALA A 141 -13.78 -0.05 13.38
N LEU A 142 -13.50 1.25 13.29
CA LEU A 142 -14.30 2.29 13.95
C LEU A 142 -15.66 2.50 13.25
N ASN A 143 -15.70 2.37 11.93
CA ASN A 143 -16.93 2.53 11.14
C ASN A 143 -17.97 1.44 11.45
N LYS A 144 -17.55 0.29 12.01
CA LYS A 144 -18.46 -0.74 12.55
C LYS A 144 -19.17 -0.32 13.84
N ILE A 145 -18.61 0.64 14.58
CA ILE A 145 -19.20 1.17 15.83
C ILE A 145 -20.27 2.21 15.51
N THR A 146 -19.94 3.12 14.61
CA THR A 146 -20.81 4.21 14.15
C THR A 146 -20.30 4.72 12.80
N PRO A 147 -21.18 5.15 11.87
CA PRO A 147 -20.72 5.76 10.63
C PRO A 147 -19.78 6.92 10.89
N LEU A 148 -18.66 6.94 10.21
CA LEU A 148 -17.65 8.00 10.33
C LEU A 148 -18.02 9.19 9.44
N ARG A 149 -17.85 10.40 9.95
CA ARG A 149 -18.18 11.67 9.26
C ARG A 149 -16.93 12.35 8.70
N GLN A 150 -15.89 12.44 9.54
CA GLN A 150 -14.72 13.25 9.23
C GLN A 150 -13.45 12.63 9.76
N VAL A 151 -12.38 12.77 8.98
CA VAL A 151 -11.01 12.32 9.31
C VAL A 151 -10.04 13.45 9.01
N HIS A 152 -9.17 13.76 9.97
CA HIS A 152 -7.96 14.52 9.74
C HIS A 152 -6.76 13.60 9.95
N VAL A 153 -5.82 13.63 9.03
CA VAL A 153 -4.63 12.77 9.08
C VAL A 153 -3.38 13.53 8.70
N ALA A 154 -2.34 13.39 9.51
CA ALA A 154 -0.99 13.76 9.13
C ALA A 154 -0.18 12.48 8.96
N THR A 155 0.43 12.29 7.79
CA THR A 155 1.27 11.13 7.51
C THR A 155 2.75 11.45 7.73
N TYR A 156 3.52 10.44 8.13
CA TYR A 156 4.97 10.47 8.28
C TYR A 156 5.51 9.32 7.43
N GLN A 157 5.75 9.63 6.12
CA GLN A 157 6.00 8.60 5.12
C GLN A 157 7.50 8.36 4.92
N ALA A 158 7.89 7.11 5.00
CA ALA A 158 9.26 6.65 4.81
C ALA A 158 9.76 6.84 3.36
N ALA A 159 11.08 6.95 3.20
CA ALA A 159 11.75 7.10 1.91
C ALA A 159 11.38 6.00 0.90
N SER A 160 11.17 4.78 1.37
CA SER A 160 10.83 3.62 0.54
C SER A 160 9.53 3.75 -0.27
N GLY A 161 8.59 4.63 0.15
CA GLY A 161 7.41 4.98 -0.64
C GLY A 161 7.74 5.63 -2.00
N ALA A 162 8.93 6.23 -2.13
CA ALA A 162 9.45 6.76 -3.40
C ALA A 162 10.40 5.76 -4.12
N GLY A 163 10.49 4.51 -3.66
CA GLY A 163 11.22 3.41 -4.27
C GLY A 163 12.68 3.26 -3.81
N ASN A 164 13.40 2.30 -4.41
CA ASN A 164 14.75 1.94 -4.01
C ASN A 164 15.73 3.12 -4.07
N LEU A 165 15.68 3.94 -5.13
CA LEU A 165 16.57 5.10 -5.27
C LEU A 165 16.42 6.12 -4.14
N ALA A 166 15.21 6.28 -3.61
CA ALA A 166 14.96 7.17 -2.49
C ALA A 166 15.57 6.65 -1.17
N MET A 167 15.47 5.32 -0.94
CA MET A 167 16.16 4.68 0.19
C MET A 167 17.68 4.78 0.07
N GLU A 168 18.22 4.59 -1.13
CA GLU A 168 19.65 4.71 -1.39
C GLU A 168 20.13 6.14 -1.19
N GLU A 169 19.35 7.14 -1.62
CA GLU A 169 19.68 8.55 -1.38
C GLU A 169 19.74 8.85 0.12
N LEU A 170 18.76 8.45 0.91
CA LEU A 170 18.80 8.64 2.37
C LEU A 170 20.01 7.94 3.00
N ARG A 171 20.31 6.69 2.60
CA ARG A 171 21.50 5.98 3.10
C ARG A 171 22.79 6.64 2.69
N ARG A 172 22.85 7.23 1.49
CA ARG A 172 24.00 7.98 1.00
C ARG A 172 24.18 9.26 1.83
N GLN A 173 23.11 10.03 2.04
CA GLN A 173 23.14 11.23 2.87
C GLN A 173 23.67 10.93 4.29
N VAL A 174 23.27 9.80 4.90
CA VAL A 174 23.81 9.37 6.21
C VAL A 174 25.32 9.12 6.16
N ARG A 175 25.82 8.43 5.11
CA ARG A 175 27.26 8.18 4.97
C ARG A 175 28.04 9.45 4.68
N ASP A 176 27.54 10.29 3.79
CA ASP A 176 28.19 11.53 3.39
C ASP A 176 28.31 12.51 4.55
N GLU A 177 27.25 12.59 5.38
CA GLU A 177 27.28 13.39 6.60
C GLU A 177 28.31 12.89 7.60
N ALA A 178 28.34 11.59 7.87
CA ALA A 178 29.33 10.98 8.78
C ALA A 178 30.80 11.17 8.30
N GLU A 179 31.01 11.33 7.02
CA GLU A 179 32.32 11.54 6.39
C GLU A 179 32.60 13.03 6.07
N ASN A 180 31.77 13.95 6.54
CA ASN A 180 31.83 15.39 6.28
C ASN A 180 31.89 15.73 4.78
N ARG A 181 31.14 14.97 3.94
CA ARG A 181 30.98 15.24 2.52
C ARG A 181 29.71 16.06 2.25
N PRO A 182 29.64 16.81 1.14
CA PRO A 182 28.42 17.49 0.73
C PRO A 182 27.27 16.51 0.51
N LEU A 183 26.08 16.86 1.02
CA LEU A 183 24.87 16.05 0.84
C LEU A 183 24.25 16.33 -0.51
N GLU A 184 24.09 15.28 -1.33
CA GLU A 184 23.42 15.38 -2.62
C GLU A 184 21.92 15.11 -2.51
N VAL A 185 21.14 15.89 -3.26
CA VAL A 185 19.68 15.78 -3.38
C VAL A 185 19.36 15.49 -4.84
N ASN A 186 18.87 14.30 -5.13
CA ASN A 186 18.58 13.85 -6.51
C ASN A 186 17.16 13.32 -6.69
N LYS A 187 16.62 12.62 -5.69
CA LYS A 187 15.30 11.97 -5.77
C LYS A 187 14.21 12.80 -5.11
N PHE A 188 14.50 13.46 -4.02
CA PHE A 188 13.56 14.33 -3.31
C PHE A 188 13.69 15.79 -3.77
N ALA A 189 12.68 16.61 -3.47
CA ALA A 189 12.73 18.05 -3.77
C ALA A 189 13.72 18.81 -2.86
N HIS A 190 13.99 18.26 -1.67
CA HIS A 190 14.88 18.82 -0.65
C HIS A 190 15.67 17.70 0.01
N GLN A 191 16.75 18.07 0.71
CA GLN A 191 17.48 17.16 1.58
C GLN A 191 16.51 16.49 2.57
N LEU A 192 16.59 15.15 2.67
CA LEU A 192 15.73 14.41 3.58
C LEU A 192 16.37 14.17 4.94
N LEU A 193 17.69 13.92 4.99
CA LEU A 193 18.39 13.71 6.26
C LEU A 193 18.26 14.96 7.14
N TYR A 194 17.87 14.76 8.42
CA TYR A 194 17.60 15.81 9.40
C TYR A 194 16.48 16.79 9.03
N ASN A 195 15.54 16.36 8.16
CA ASN A 195 14.48 17.21 7.67
C ASN A 195 13.14 16.48 7.63
N VAL A 196 12.05 17.24 7.58
CA VAL A 196 10.70 16.78 7.21
C VAL A 196 10.22 17.61 6.03
N ILE A 197 9.70 16.94 5.00
CA ILE A 197 9.26 17.60 3.77
C ILE A 197 7.74 17.46 3.67
N PRO A 198 6.95 18.53 3.91
CA PRO A 198 5.48 18.51 3.85
C PRO A 198 4.99 18.55 2.40
N HIS A 199 5.49 17.62 1.59
CA HIS A 199 5.23 17.55 0.17
C HIS A 199 5.52 16.14 -0.36
N ILE A 200 4.48 15.45 -0.81
CA ILE A 200 4.59 14.15 -1.49
C ILE A 200 3.73 14.17 -2.74
N ASP A 201 4.31 13.80 -3.89
CA ASP A 201 3.71 13.91 -5.21
C ASP A 201 3.58 15.38 -5.66
N VAL A 202 2.91 15.66 -6.76
CA VAL A 202 2.75 17.01 -7.31
C VAL A 202 1.54 17.70 -6.71
N PHE A 203 1.60 19.04 -6.61
CA PHE A 203 0.46 19.84 -6.18
C PHE A 203 -0.64 19.86 -7.26
N ALA A 204 -1.89 19.88 -6.79
CA ALA A 204 -3.08 20.17 -7.58
C ALA A 204 -3.44 21.66 -7.48
N ASP A 205 -4.51 22.09 -8.15
CA ASP A 205 -4.89 23.51 -8.26
C ASP A 205 -5.39 24.13 -6.93
N ASP A 206 -5.72 23.30 -5.94
CA ASP A 206 -6.23 23.69 -4.62
C ASP A 206 -5.18 23.62 -3.50
N ASP A 207 -3.88 23.62 -3.88
CA ASP A 207 -2.73 23.51 -3.00
C ASP A 207 -2.62 22.18 -2.22
N TYR A 208 -3.55 21.25 -2.42
CA TYR A 208 -3.36 19.87 -1.98
C TYR A 208 -2.42 19.13 -2.93
N THR A 209 -1.65 18.18 -2.41
CA THR A 209 -0.89 17.26 -3.26
C THR A 209 -1.77 16.14 -3.78
N LYS A 210 -1.39 15.53 -4.91
CA LYS A 210 -2.10 14.33 -5.41
C LYS A 210 -2.07 13.19 -4.40
N GLU A 211 -1.03 13.08 -3.56
CA GLU A 211 -0.97 12.08 -2.49
C GLU A 211 -2.10 12.28 -1.47
N GLU A 212 -2.35 13.52 -1.06
CA GLU A 212 -3.41 13.89 -0.13
C GLU A 212 -4.80 13.67 -0.72
N LEU A 213 -5.01 14.03 -1.99
CA LEU A 213 -6.27 13.78 -2.70
C LEU A 213 -6.56 12.29 -2.90
N LYS A 214 -5.52 11.44 -3.08
CA LYS A 214 -5.71 9.97 -3.08
C LYS A 214 -6.30 9.49 -1.76
N MET A 215 -5.79 9.95 -0.62
CA MET A 215 -6.31 9.57 0.68
C MET A 215 -7.79 9.94 0.83
N HIS A 216 -8.21 11.10 0.31
CA HIS A 216 -9.60 11.53 0.31
C HIS A 216 -10.49 10.62 -0.56
N HIS A 217 -10.19 10.57 -1.86
CA HIS A 217 -11.06 9.90 -2.83
C HIS A 217 -11.06 8.37 -2.71
N GLU A 218 -9.89 7.79 -2.49
CA GLU A 218 -9.77 6.34 -2.36
C GLU A 218 -10.47 5.84 -1.09
N THR A 219 -10.40 6.56 0.03
CA THR A 219 -11.12 6.22 1.27
C THR A 219 -12.62 6.17 1.05
N GLN A 220 -13.18 7.17 0.36
CA GLN A 220 -14.60 7.19 0.03
C GLN A 220 -15.02 6.00 -0.83
N LYS A 221 -14.21 5.68 -1.86
CA LYS A 221 -14.47 4.56 -2.76
C LYS A 221 -14.41 3.21 -2.03
N ILE A 222 -13.39 2.98 -1.21
CA ILE A 222 -13.19 1.72 -0.48
C ILE A 222 -14.26 1.50 0.60
N LEU A 223 -14.63 2.56 1.34
CA LEU A 223 -15.62 2.48 2.42
C LEU A 223 -17.06 2.63 1.91
N HIS A 224 -17.27 2.85 0.61
CA HIS A 224 -18.60 3.14 0.03
C HIS A 224 -19.34 4.24 0.79
N SER A 225 -18.65 5.33 1.13
CA SER A 225 -19.16 6.38 1.99
C SER A 225 -18.75 7.77 1.49
N SER A 226 -19.43 8.80 1.99
CA SER A 226 -19.09 10.20 1.75
C SER A 226 -18.24 10.83 2.86
N ILE A 227 -17.50 10.01 3.58
CA ILE A 227 -16.62 10.48 4.67
C ILE A 227 -15.66 11.57 4.18
N ALA A 228 -15.61 12.67 4.93
CA ALA A 228 -14.69 13.77 4.63
C ALA A 228 -13.29 13.46 5.17
N VAL A 229 -12.28 13.43 4.30
CA VAL A 229 -10.88 13.20 4.70
C VAL A 229 -10.04 14.40 4.31
N SER A 230 -9.32 14.98 5.27
CA SER A 230 -8.30 15.99 5.02
C SER A 230 -6.95 15.46 5.46
N ALA A 231 -5.99 15.41 4.56
CA ALA A 231 -4.66 14.84 4.78
C ALA A 231 -3.57 15.89 4.62
N THR A 232 -2.50 15.76 5.40
CA THR A 232 -1.21 16.42 5.17
C THR A 232 -0.15 15.33 5.07
N CYS A 233 0.45 15.18 3.90
CA CYS A 233 1.41 14.11 3.63
C CYS A 233 2.85 14.60 3.75
N VAL A 234 3.61 14.04 4.71
CA VAL A 234 4.96 14.47 5.04
C VAL A 234 5.97 13.35 4.78
N ARG A 235 7.05 13.64 4.05
CA ARG A 235 8.19 12.75 3.91
C ARG A 235 9.14 12.93 5.08
N VAL A 236 9.52 11.83 5.74
CA VAL A 236 10.40 11.81 6.90
C VAL A 236 11.65 10.95 6.66
N PRO A 237 12.77 11.19 7.38
CA PRO A 237 14.03 10.46 7.21
C PRO A 237 13.99 9.06 7.85
N VAL A 238 12.97 8.29 7.50
CA VAL A 238 12.76 6.90 7.88
C VAL A 238 12.90 6.04 6.62
N LEU A 239 13.57 4.90 6.70
CA LEU A 239 13.80 4.06 5.54
C LEU A 239 12.55 3.31 5.10
N ARG A 240 11.80 2.70 6.05
CA ARG A 240 10.67 1.81 5.77
C ARG A 240 9.60 1.92 6.85
N ALA A 241 8.36 1.64 6.51
CA ALA A 241 7.12 1.80 7.26
C ALA A 241 6.64 3.25 7.37
N HIS A 242 5.36 3.45 7.03
CA HIS A 242 4.66 4.73 7.16
C HIS A 242 3.96 4.82 8.50
N SER A 243 3.96 6.02 9.07
CA SER A 243 3.20 6.31 10.28
C SER A 243 2.14 7.38 9.98
N GLU A 244 1.07 7.39 10.74
CA GLU A 244 -0.03 8.33 10.59
C GLU A 244 -0.58 8.75 11.95
N ALA A 245 -0.72 10.05 12.17
CA ALA A 245 -1.50 10.62 13.26
C ALA A 245 -2.92 10.86 12.74
N ILE A 246 -3.90 10.16 13.28
CA ILE A 246 -5.28 10.17 12.78
C ILE A 246 -6.20 10.70 13.88
N TRP A 247 -7.03 11.66 13.51
CA TRP A 247 -8.18 12.11 14.25
C TRP A 247 -9.44 11.75 13.45
N VAL A 248 -10.47 11.25 14.14
CA VAL A 248 -11.71 10.83 13.51
C VAL A 248 -12.92 11.17 14.34
N GLU A 249 -14.02 11.56 13.68
CA GLU A 249 -15.34 11.80 14.25
C GLU A 249 -16.37 10.88 13.59
N GLY A 250 -17.21 10.27 14.41
CA GLY A 250 -18.39 9.50 13.98
C GLY A 250 -19.69 10.26 14.15
N GLU A 251 -20.82 9.66 13.75
CA GLU A 251 -22.16 10.20 14.01
C GLU A 251 -22.48 10.27 15.51
N ARG A 252 -21.88 9.40 16.30
CA ARG A 252 -21.82 9.52 17.76
C ARG A 252 -20.38 9.49 18.24
N ALA A 253 -20.15 10.00 19.44
CA ALA A 253 -18.85 9.90 20.08
C ALA A 253 -18.42 8.42 20.24
N ILE A 254 -17.12 8.16 20.05
CA ILE A 254 -16.47 6.87 20.26
C ILE A 254 -15.56 7.02 21.48
N THR A 255 -15.70 6.12 22.45
CA THR A 255 -14.79 6.11 23.60
C THR A 255 -13.47 5.40 23.27
N PRO A 256 -12.35 5.72 23.95
CA PRO A 256 -11.09 5.01 23.77
C PRO A 256 -11.21 3.50 23.98
N GLU A 257 -12.05 3.06 24.91
CA GLU A 257 -12.30 1.66 25.22
C GLU A 257 -13.06 0.95 24.10
N GLU A 258 -14.05 1.61 23.48
CA GLU A 258 -14.76 1.10 22.30
C GLU A 258 -13.80 0.99 21.12
N ALA A 259 -13.02 2.04 20.87
CA ALA A 259 -12.03 2.05 19.78
C ALA A 259 -10.99 0.94 19.94
N ARG A 260 -10.46 0.75 21.17
CA ARG A 260 -9.50 -0.32 21.46
C ARG A 260 -10.08 -1.70 21.15
N ARG A 261 -11.28 -1.99 21.66
CA ARG A 261 -11.95 -3.28 21.40
C ARG A 261 -12.22 -3.49 19.91
N ALA A 262 -12.58 -2.44 19.18
CA ALA A 262 -12.82 -2.53 17.74
C ALA A 262 -11.53 -2.83 16.98
N PHE A 263 -10.41 -2.20 17.34
CA PHE A 263 -9.11 -2.49 16.73
C PHE A 263 -8.63 -3.90 17.07
N GLU A 264 -8.78 -4.36 18.29
CA GLU A 264 -8.40 -5.71 18.71
C GLU A 264 -9.22 -6.81 18.01
N ALA A 265 -10.47 -6.51 17.65
CA ALA A 265 -11.36 -7.42 16.93
C ALA A 265 -11.17 -7.37 15.39
N GLN A 266 -10.47 -6.36 14.86
CA GLN A 266 -10.28 -6.19 13.42
C GLN A 266 -9.14 -7.05 12.90
N GLU A 267 -9.43 -7.94 11.95
CA GLU A 267 -8.40 -8.69 11.24
C GLU A 267 -7.38 -7.73 10.60
N GLY A 268 -6.10 -8.12 10.65
CA GLY A 268 -5.00 -7.33 10.10
C GLY A 268 -4.50 -6.21 11.02
N ILE A 269 -5.12 -5.97 12.18
CA ILE A 269 -4.67 -4.99 13.18
C ILE A 269 -3.99 -5.67 14.38
N VAL A 270 -2.91 -5.07 14.83
CA VAL A 270 -2.26 -5.37 16.12
C VAL A 270 -2.22 -4.10 16.97
N VAL A 271 -2.84 -4.14 18.15
CA VAL A 271 -2.83 -3.03 19.11
C VAL A 271 -1.56 -3.09 19.96
N VAL A 272 -0.78 -1.99 19.93
CA VAL A 272 0.40 -1.78 20.78
C VAL A 272 0.21 -0.45 21.49
N ASP A 273 -0.37 -0.47 22.67
CA ASP A 273 -0.83 0.76 23.34
C ASP A 273 -0.70 0.69 24.86
N ASP A 274 0.52 0.78 25.36
CA ASP A 274 0.85 0.95 26.78
C ASP A 274 1.79 2.16 26.97
N PRO A 275 1.24 3.38 26.97
CA PRO A 275 2.05 4.58 27.13
C PRO A 275 2.83 4.65 28.44
N LYS A 276 2.35 4.01 29.51
CA LYS A 276 3.04 4.00 30.82
C LYS A 276 4.36 3.23 30.76
N GLN A 277 4.44 2.21 29.90
CA GLN A 277 5.65 1.44 29.63
C GLN A 277 6.35 1.85 28.34
N LEU A 278 6.00 3.01 27.76
CA LEU A 278 6.55 3.54 26.52
C LEU A 278 6.40 2.59 25.32
N ARG A 279 5.31 1.78 25.31
CA ARG A 279 5.01 0.81 24.24
C ARG A 279 3.94 1.38 23.31
N TYR A 280 4.33 1.66 22.09
CA TYR A 280 3.49 2.18 21.00
C TYR A 280 4.09 1.81 19.65
N PRO A 281 3.30 1.85 18.55
CA PRO A 281 3.81 1.48 17.23
C PRO A 281 4.87 2.47 16.74
N MET A 282 5.90 1.91 16.10
CA MET A 282 6.98 2.68 15.47
C MET A 282 7.41 2.02 14.16
N PRO A 283 7.99 2.78 13.20
CA PRO A 283 8.47 2.22 11.93
C PRO A 283 9.44 1.04 12.09
N LEU A 284 10.35 1.08 13.05
CA LEU A 284 11.30 -0.03 13.31
C LEU A 284 10.59 -1.31 13.77
N LEU A 285 9.45 -1.21 14.43
CA LEU A 285 8.64 -2.36 14.82
C LEU A 285 7.86 -2.94 13.64
N ALA A 286 7.31 -2.05 12.78
CA ALA A 286 6.40 -2.43 11.71
C ALA A 286 7.11 -2.80 10.40
N ALA A 287 8.37 -2.42 10.22
CA ALA A 287 9.15 -2.76 9.03
C ALA A 287 9.27 -4.27 8.87
N ASP A 288 9.06 -4.77 7.65
CA ASP A 288 9.03 -6.20 7.29
C ASP A 288 7.93 -7.03 7.98
N GLN A 289 6.92 -6.37 8.60
CA GLN A 289 5.78 -7.04 9.23
C GLN A 289 4.50 -6.86 8.40
N ASP A 290 3.56 -7.82 8.54
CA ASP A 290 2.29 -7.83 7.81
C ASP A 290 1.21 -6.92 8.43
N PRO A 291 1.04 -6.85 9.78
CA PRO A 291 -0.06 -6.12 10.40
C PRO A 291 0.01 -4.60 10.24
N VAL A 292 -1.16 -3.99 10.33
CA VAL A 292 -1.33 -2.58 10.67
C VAL A 292 -1.27 -2.45 12.19
N TYR A 293 -0.32 -1.69 12.71
CA TYR A 293 -0.16 -1.47 14.14
C TYR A 293 -0.87 -0.19 14.56
N VAL A 294 -1.68 -0.27 15.61
CA VAL A 294 -2.43 0.86 16.17
C VAL A 294 -2.09 1.06 17.64
N GLY A 295 -1.93 2.30 18.05
CA GLY A 295 -1.70 2.67 19.45
C GLY A 295 -1.93 4.15 19.69
N ARG A 296 -1.56 4.63 20.88
CA ARG A 296 -1.82 6.01 21.30
C ARG A 296 -3.30 6.40 21.20
N ILE A 297 -4.18 5.42 21.49
CA ILE A 297 -5.64 5.56 21.41
C ILE A 297 -6.11 6.42 22.58
N ARG A 298 -6.77 7.54 22.29
CA ARG A 298 -7.21 8.49 23.32
C ARG A 298 -8.34 9.38 22.81
N GLN A 299 -9.13 9.90 23.76
CA GLN A 299 -10.10 10.94 23.47
C GLN A 299 -9.40 12.20 22.98
N ASP A 300 -9.99 12.91 22.03
CA ASP A 300 -9.51 14.22 21.64
C ASP A 300 -9.91 15.26 22.72
N ILE A 301 -8.92 15.99 23.21
CA ILE A 301 -9.14 17.03 24.23
C ILE A 301 -9.71 18.32 23.64
N ALA A 302 -9.52 18.55 22.34
CA ALA A 302 -10.04 19.74 21.66
C ALA A 302 -11.49 19.53 21.19
N HIS A 303 -11.88 18.29 20.93
CA HIS A 303 -13.21 17.92 20.45
C HIS A 303 -13.69 16.62 21.13
N PRO A 304 -14.53 16.70 22.19
CA PRO A 304 -14.92 15.52 22.98
C PRO A 304 -15.65 14.42 22.20
N GLY A 305 -16.17 14.71 21.00
CA GLY A 305 -16.75 13.71 20.10
C GLY A 305 -15.73 12.93 19.29
N GLY A 306 -14.49 13.42 19.19
CA GLY A 306 -13.43 12.86 18.40
C GLY A 306 -12.58 11.83 19.14
N ILE A 307 -12.03 10.86 18.39
CA ILE A 307 -11.02 9.92 18.86
C ILE A 307 -9.73 10.12 18.08
N THR A 308 -8.58 10.05 18.74
CA THR A 308 -7.29 10.13 18.08
C THR A 308 -6.46 8.89 18.35
N PHE A 309 -5.68 8.47 17.34
CA PHE A 309 -4.80 7.32 17.46
C PHE A 309 -3.59 7.45 16.51
N TRP A 310 -2.63 6.59 16.70
CA TRP A 310 -1.44 6.47 15.88
C TRP A 310 -1.44 5.14 15.15
N CYS A 311 -1.20 5.17 13.83
CA CYS A 311 -1.20 4.00 12.96
C CYS A 311 0.15 3.86 12.29
N VAL A 312 0.68 2.65 12.20
CA VAL A 312 1.96 2.35 11.52
C VAL A 312 1.84 1.03 10.76
N ALA A 313 2.25 1.02 9.49
CA ALA A 313 2.34 -0.21 8.71
C ALA A 313 3.50 -0.16 7.71
N ASP A 314 3.95 -1.34 7.29
CA ASP A 314 4.93 -1.46 6.22
C ASP A 314 4.25 -1.19 4.86
N GLN A 315 4.58 -0.05 4.27
CA GLN A 315 3.96 0.40 3.02
C GLN A 315 4.40 -0.39 1.79
N ILE A 316 5.49 -1.17 1.85
CA ILE A 316 5.88 -2.09 0.76
C ILE A 316 5.12 -3.41 0.89
N ARG A 317 4.83 -3.84 2.13
CA ARG A 317 4.03 -5.05 2.43
C ARG A 317 2.54 -4.72 2.41
N LYS A 318 1.94 -4.41 3.56
CA LYS A 318 0.50 -4.14 3.65
C LYS A 318 0.07 -2.98 2.76
N GLY A 319 0.87 -1.94 2.65
CA GLY A 319 0.58 -0.80 1.78
C GLY A 319 0.73 -1.06 0.28
N ALA A 320 1.21 -2.23 -0.15
CA ALA A 320 1.42 -2.53 -1.57
C ALA A 320 1.34 -4.04 -1.87
N ALA A 321 2.49 -4.74 -1.81
CA ALA A 321 2.61 -6.12 -2.31
C ALA A 321 1.72 -7.09 -1.54
N LEU A 322 1.68 -7.00 -0.21
CA LEU A 322 0.89 -7.90 0.61
C LEU A 322 -0.61 -7.72 0.35
N ASN A 323 -1.11 -6.49 0.27
CA ASN A 323 -2.52 -6.24 -0.02
C ASN A 323 -2.93 -6.86 -1.36
N ALA A 324 -2.09 -6.71 -2.40
CA ALA A 324 -2.37 -7.32 -3.70
C ALA A 324 -2.32 -8.87 -3.66
N VAL A 325 -1.37 -9.46 -2.91
CA VAL A 325 -1.32 -10.92 -2.71
C VAL A 325 -2.54 -11.41 -1.95
N GLN A 326 -2.96 -10.71 -0.89
CA GLN A 326 -4.17 -11.04 -0.13
C GLN A 326 -5.45 -10.96 -0.98
N ILE A 327 -5.56 -9.98 -1.91
CA ILE A 327 -6.65 -9.93 -2.89
C ILE A 327 -6.68 -11.23 -3.71
N ALA A 328 -5.53 -11.66 -4.22
CA ALA A 328 -5.44 -12.89 -5.00
C ALA A 328 -5.77 -14.14 -4.17
N GLU A 329 -5.25 -14.24 -2.94
CA GLU A 329 -5.56 -15.33 -2.01
C GLU A 329 -7.05 -15.40 -1.69
N TRP A 330 -7.68 -14.26 -1.44
CA TRP A 330 -9.11 -14.18 -1.19
C TRP A 330 -9.93 -14.70 -2.39
N LEU A 331 -9.57 -14.27 -3.60
CA LEU A 331 -10.23 -14.72 -4.85
C LEU A 331 -10.04 -16.22 -5.10
N ILE A 332 -8.86 -16.76 -4.82
CA ILE A 332 -8.58 -18.21 -4.92
C ILE A 332 -9.44 -18.97 -3.92
N ALA A 333 -9.52 -18.52 -2.67
CA ALA A 333 -10.33 -19.14 -1.63
C ALA A 333 -11.84 -19.12 -1.97
N HIS A 334 -12.29 -18.12 -2.76
CA HIS A 334 -13.67 -17.99 -3.23
C HIS A 334 -13.91 -18.58 -4.63
N GLY A 335 -13.01 -19.44 -5.12
CA GLY A 335 -13.21 -20.28 -6.30
C GLY A 335 -13.06 -19.58 -7.66
N ARG A 336 -12.58 -18.33 -7.73
CA ARG A 336 -12.45 -17.60 -9.01
C ARG A 336 -11.58 -18.34 -10.05
N PHE A 337 -10.59 -19.11 -9.61
CA PHE A 337 -9.65 -19.85 -10.46
C PHE A 337 -9.84 -21.37 -10.36
N ALA A 338 -10.96 -21.85 -9.79
CA ALA A 338 -11.32 -23.26 -9.79
C ALA A 338 -11.63 -23.68 -11.25
N LYS A 339 -10.88 -24.67 -11.76
CA LYS A 339 -11.06 -25.26 -13.09
C LYS A 339 -11.73 -26.62 -12.95
#